data_c401a8ee31b1d2e1712258a708351d74
#
_entry.id   c401a8ee31b1d2e1712258a708351d74
#
_cell.length_a   1.000
_cell.length_b   1.000
_cell.length_c   1.000
_cell.angle_alpha   90.00
_cell.angle_beta   90.00
_cell.angle_gamma   90.00
#
_symmetry.space_group_name_H-M   'P 1'
#
loop_
_entity.id
_entity.type
_entity.pdbx_description
1 polymer ?
#
loop_
_entity_poly.entity_id
_entity_poly.type
_entity_poly.pdbx_seq_one_letter_code
_entity_poly.pdbx_strand_id
1 'polypeptide(L)'
;MHRICLALAGMLVLGLPAQAQSAGKEAVKKTVIKYWNKIHEPKAYLDSERVYQPGRFWSVQAGYEMRSVGTSVRSENVQFQNQPYDFTLEQRLKDRAAHEVGLKIGYGGISLGLSHEVGRKEGASKSISLAYENTFWGASFRYSRYSSLVEGFMDLKIPGSSHIDAHTPFLSTEPGEMVNVIVDGYYAFNRKKFSYTAAFDGKTLQRKSTGSWIVGAKYMQGGFTVNPKDNVILSVSQGIGKYSTYQFSLGGGYSFNWVLFHRDPETSRDLARLSNLTINLTAMPMLTVFNRTETARYKQTESFVYTDENAIKVAMMGNIQPNFIARAALNWTAGHFFLNLWTDYCVFRFYNEKRSFNAGSDMLSEMAQSGKFTHFRVNFSLSYRF
;
A
#
# COMPACT_ATOMS: atom_id res chain seq x y z
N MET A 1 2.74 5.53 -26.87
CA MET A 1 2.39 6.16 -25.58
C MET A 1 1.31 7.22 -25.71
N HIS A 2 1.39 8.15 -26.64
CA HIS A 2 0.26 9.04 -26.95
C HIS A 2 -1.07 8.28 -27.12
N ARG A 3 -1.02 7.09 -27.73
CA ARG A 3 -2.20 6.22 -27.93
C ARG A 3 -2.73 5.56 -26.65
N ILE A 4 -1.89 5.30 -25.64
CA ILE A 4 -2.31 4.68 -24.36
C ILE A 4 -2.97 5.72 -23.44
N CYS A 5 -2.42 6.93 -23.35
CA CYS A 5 -3.05 8.04 -22.62
C CYS A 5 -4.36 8.48 -23.29
N LEU A 6 -4.42 8.45 -24.61
CA LEU A 6 -5.63 8.70 -25.38
C LEU A 6 -6.67 7.58 -25.22
N ALA A 7 -6.23 6.32 -25.03
CA ALA A 7 -7.14 5.21 -24.76
C ALA A 7 -7.75 5.29 -23.34
N LEU A 8 -6.96 5.65 -22.34
CA LEU A 8 -7.45 5.88 -20.97
C LEU A 8 -8.40 7.09 -20.88
N ALA A 9 -8.06 8.18 -21.57
CA ALA A 9 -8.95 9.34 -21.69
C ALA A 9 -10.19 9.05 -22.53
N GLY A 10 -10.07 8.17 -23.53
CA GLY A 10 -11.19 7.70 -24.36
C GLY A 10 -12.21 6.87 -23.58
N MET A 11 -11.79 6.07 -22.61
CA MET A 11 -12.70 5.30 -21.75
C MET A 11 -13.58 6.19 -20.85
N LEU A 12 -13.08 7.35 -20.44
CA LEU A 12 -13.86 8.34 -19.68
C LEU A 12 -14.93 9.07 -20.53
N VAL A 13 -14.79 9.08 -21.85
CA VAL A 13 -15.69 9.81 -22.78
C VAL A 13 -16.74 8.89 -23.41
N LEU A 14 -16.60 7.57 -23.29
CA LEU A 14 -17.53 6.59 -23.89
C LEU A 14 -18.95 6.59 -23.31
N GLY A 15 -19.18 7.29 -22.19
CA GLY A 15 -20.51 7.46 -21.58
C GLY A 15 -21.31 8.68 -22.06
N LEU A 16 -20.78 9.48 -22.99
CA LEU A 16 -21.44 10.73 -23.44
C LEU A 16 -22.19 10.53 -24.78
N PRO A 17 -23.27 11.30 -25.03
CA PRO A 17 -23.99 11.24 -26.31
C PRO A 17 -23.10 11.57 -27.51
N ALA A 18 -23.35 10.97 -28.67
CA ALA A 18 -22.48 10.95 -29.83
C ALA A 18 -22.02 12.35 -30.35
N GLN A 19 -22.85 13.38 -30.27
CA GLN A 19 -22.48 14.74 -30.67
C GLN A 19 -21.58 15.44 -29.64
N ALA A 20 -21.73 15.14 -28.35
CA ALA A 20 -20.83 15.61 -27.31
C ALA A 20 -19.50 14.85 -27.31
N GLN A 21 -19.45 13.64 -27.87
CA GLN A 21 -18.25 12.83 -27.94
C GLN A 21 -17.16 13.40 -28.88
N SER A 22 -17.51 14.03 -29.99
CA SER A 22 -16.50 14.57 -30.92
C SER A 22 -15.86 15.86 -30.39
N ALA A 23 -16.65 16.79 -29.88
CA ALA A 23 -16.16 18.01 -29.24
C ALA A 23 -15.45 17.70 -27.93
N GLY A 24 -15.95 16.74 -27.15
CA GLY A 24 -15.33 16.26 -25.93
C GLY A 24 -13.99 15.57 -26.18
N LYS A 25 -13.87 14.75 -27.22
CA LYS A 25 -12.61 14.08 -27.60
C LYS A 25 -11.49 15.07 -27.96
N GLU A 26 -11.80 16.12 -28.72
CA GLU A 26 -10.81 17.17 -29.08
C GLU A 26 -10.42 18.03 -27.85
N ALA A 27 -11.38 18.40 -26.99
CA ALA A 27 -11.09 19.10 -25.75
C ALA A 27 -10.22 18.26 -24.79
N VAL A 28 -10.56 16.99 -24.63
CA VAL A 28 -9.77 16.04 -23.81
C VAL A 28 -8.39 15.85 -24.42
N LYS A 29 -8.28 15.68 -25.75
CA LYS A 29 -6.99 15.54 -26.45
C LYS A 29 -6.12 16.78 -26.27
N LYS A 30 -6.66 17.99 -26.45
CA LYS A 30 -5.95 19.26 -26.21
C LYS A 30 -5.51 19.38 -24.75
N THR A 31 -6.38 19.03 -23.81
CA THR A 31 -6.10 19.06 -22.38
C THR A 31 -4.99 18.06 -22.03
N VAL A 32 -5.10 16.81 -22.49
CA VAL A 32 -4.08 15.77 -22.28
C VAL A 32 -2.74 16.19 -22.89
N ILE A 33 -2.71 16.73 -24.12
CA ILE A 33 -1.49 17.21 -24.76
C ILE A 33 -0.89 18.39 -23.99
N LYS A 34 -1.71 19.34 -23.53
CA LYS A 34 -1.25 20.48 -22.72
C LYS A 34 -0.61 20.03 -21.42
N TYR A 35 -1.29 19.15 -20.66
CA TYR A 35 -0.75 18.60 -19.42
C TYR A 35 0.45 17.69 -19.67
N TRP A 36 0.41 16.89 -20.73
CA TRP A 36 1.56 16.08 -21.17
C TRP A 36 2.79 16.94 -21.45
N ASN A 37 2.66 18.00 -22.24
CA ASN A 37 3.76 18.91 -22.53
C ASN A 37 4.27 19.59 -21.25
N LYS A 38 3.37 20.09 -20.39
CA LYS A 38 3.72 20.70 -19.10
C LYS A 38 4.45 19.75 -18.16
N ILE A 39 4.05 18.48 -18.14
CA ILE A 39 4.73 17.42 -17.37
C ILE A 39 6.12 17.15 -17.94
N HIS A 40 6.29 17.33 -19.25
CA HIS A 40 7.51 17.00 -19.97
C HIS A 40 8.40 18.20 -20.28
N GLU A 41 7.97 19.42 -20.03
CA GLU A 41 8.84 20.58 -20.17
C GLU A 41 10.05 20.47 -19.22
N PRO A 42 11.26 20.87 -19.69
CA PRO A 42 12.40 21.01 -18.82
C PRO A 42 12.00 21.92 -17.66
N LYS A 43 12.27 21.47 -16.43
CA LYS A 43 11.79 22.19 -15.25
C LYS A 43 12.68 23.41 -15.00
N ALA A 44 12.40 24.50 -15.69
CA ALA A 44 13.10 25.78 -15.60
C ALA A 44 13.17 26.34 -14.14
N TYR A 45 12.34 25.81 -13.24
CA TYR A 45 12.36 26.22 -11.82
C TYR A 45 13.37 25.46 -10.96
N LEU A 46 14.01 24.39 -11.47
CA LEU A 46 15.00 23.65 -10.69
C LEU A 46 16.32 24.41 -10.62
N ASP A 47 16.90 24.42 -9.44
CA ASP A 47 18.26 24.88 -9.23
C ASP A 47 19.23 23.82 -9.80
N SER A 48 19.79 24.11 -10.96
CA SER A 48 20.68 23.19 -11.68
C SER A 48 21.96 22.87 -10.93
N GLU A 49 22.40 23.73 -9.98
CA GLU A 49 23.54 23.43 -9.13
C GLU A 49 23.24 22.37 -8.08
N ARG A 50 21.96 22.12 -7.78
CA ARG A 50 21.53 21.21 -6.72
C ARG A 50 20.81 19.96 -7.22
N VAL A 51 20.09 20.08 -8.33
CA VAL A 51 19.33 18.98 -8.91
C VAL A 51 19.66 18.86 -10.38
N TYR A 52 20.18 17.72 -10.78
CA TYR A 52 20.39 17.36 -12.18
C TYR A 52 19.22 16.50 -12.67
N GLN A 53 18.65 16.90 -13.79
CA GLN A 53 17.62 16.13 -14.46
C GLN A 53 18.20 15.64 -15.80
N PRO A 54 18.60 14.35 -15.89
CA PRO A 54 18.88 13.75 -17.18
C PRO A 54 17.65 13.90 -18.07
N GLY A 55 17.83 14.01 -19.35
CA GLY A 55 16.71 14.08 -20.30
C GLY A 55 15.68 12.96 -20.09
N ARG A 56 14.64 12.95 -20.89
CA ARG A 56 13.65 11.87 -20.85
C ARG A 56 14.27 10.59 -21.36
N PHE A 57 14.08 9.52 -20.64
CA PHE A 57 14.57 8.20 -21.01
C PHE A 57 13.55 7.14 -20.62
N TRP A 58 13.61 6.06 -21.33
CA TRP A 58 13.01 4.81 -20.91
C TRP A 58 13.89 4.16 -19.87
N SER A 59 13.30 3.50 -18.91
CA SER A 59 14.03 2.70 -17.94
C SER A 59 13.38 1.33 -17.80
N VAL A 60 14.22 0.32 -17.69
CA VAL A 60 13.84 -1.03 -17.31
C VAL A 60 14.55 -1.34 -16.02
N GLN A 61 13.83 -1.83 -15.05
CA GLN A 61 14.33 -2.17 -13.73
C GLN A 61 13.97 -3.62 -13.43
N ALA A 62 14.97 -4.41 -13.07
CA ALA A 62 14.79 -5.71 -12.45
C ALA A 62 15.06 -5.58 -10.96
N GLY A 63 14.23 -6.19 -10.14
CA GLY A 63 14.33 -6.03 -8.70
C GLY A 63 13.96 -7.29 -7.93
N TYR A 64 14.54 -7.36 -6.73
CA TYR A 64 14.16 -8.30 -5.69
C TYR A 64 13.57 -7.51 -4.53
N GLU A 65 12.44 -7.96 -4.03
CA GLU A 65 11.75 -7.34 -2.91
C GLU A 65 11.47 -8.39 -1.82
N MET A 66 11.91 -8.10 -0.61
CA MET A 66 11.44 -8.79 0.57
C MET A 66 10.33 -7.95 1.20
N ARG A 67 9.17 -8.55 1.42
CA ARG A 67 8.02 -7.90 2.01
C ARG A 67 7.44 -8.71 3.15
N SER A 68 7.25 -8.08 4.28
CA SER A 68 6.47 -8.61 5.40
C SER A 68 5.25 -7.71 5.63
N VAL A 69 4.09 -8.33 5.72
CA VAL A 69 2.84 -7.64 6.03
C VAL A 69 2.17 -8.39 7.16
N GLY A 70 2.09 -7.75 8.31
CA GLY A 70 1.36 -8.26 9.46
C GLY A 70 -0.02 -7.60 9.56
N THR A 71 -1.05 -8.41 9.73
CA THR A 71 -2.41 -7.94 10.03
C THR A 71 -2.92 -8.70 11.21
N SER A 72 -3.24 -7.99 12.30
CA SER A 72 -3.96 -8.56 13.43
C SER A 72 -5.24 -7.79 13.66
N VAL A 73 -6.29 -8.52 13.98
CA VAL A 73 -7.60 -7.98 14.38
C VAL A 73 -8.01 -8.65 15.65
N ARG A 74 -8.33 -7.85 16.66
CA ARG A 74 -8.85 -8.28 17.95
C ARG A 74 -10.26 -7.74 18.10
N SER A 75 -11.20 -8.64 18.30
CA SER A 75 -12.60 -8.34 18.57
C SER A 75 -12.87 -8.67 20.04
N GLU A 76 -13.29 -7.68 20.80
CA GLU A 76 -13.54 -7.79 22.25
C GLU A 76 -15.02 -7.68 22.55
N ASN A 77 -15.43 -8.31 23.64
CA ASN A 77 -16.82 -8.34 24.12
C ASN A 77 -17.80 -8.77 23.04
N VAL A 78 -17.42 -9.79 22.28
CA VAL A 78 -18.29 -10.37 21.28
C VAL A 78 -19.37 -11.16 21.97
N GLN A 79 -20.62 -10.69 21.87
CA GLN A 79 -21.80 -11.38 22.42
C GLN A 79 -22.64 -11.90 21.28
N PHE A 80 -23.09 -13.14 21.41
CA PHE A 80 -24.12 -13.71 20.56
C PHE A 80 -25.44 -13.75 21.30
N GLN A 81 -26.51 -13.53 20.58
CA GLN A 81 -27.86 -13.65 21.13
C GLN A 81 -28.02 -15.02 21.79
N ASN A 82 -28.55 -15.04 23.04
CA ASN A 82 -28.76 -16.24 23.82
C ASN A 82 -27.54 -16.95 24.42
N GLN A 83 -26.36 -16.31 24.40
CA GLN A 83 -25.18 -16.87 25.06
C GLN A 83 -24.89 -16.12 26.38
N PRO A 84 -24.62 -16.83 27.50
CA PRO A 84 -24.37 -16.21 28.80
C PRO A 84 -22.95 -15.70 29.00
N TYR A 85 -22.13 -15.66 27.95
CA TYR A 85 -20.71 -15.30 28.03
C TYR A 85 -20.28 -14.36 26.89
N ASP A 86 -19.28 -13.58 27.22
CA ASP A 86 -18.56 -12.75 26.25
C ASP A 86 -17.28 -13.47 25.83
N PHE A 87 -16.82 -13.23 24.61
CA PHE A 87 -15.50 -13.70 24.23
C PHE A 87 -14.68 -12.62 23.54
N THR A 88 -13.38 -12.76 23.62
CA THR A 88 -12.38 -12.02 22.87
C THR A 88 -11.79 -12.94 21.83
N LEU A 89 -11.81 -12.49 20.58
CA LEU A 89 -11.23 -13.21 19.46
C LEU A 89 -10.08 -12.38 18.88
N GLU A 90 -8.88 -12.94 18.87
CA GLU A 90 -7.77 -12.38 18.10
C GLU A 90 -7.43 -13.28 16.93
N GLN A 91 -7.39 -12.71 15.74
CA GLN A 91 -7.01 -13.37 14.51
C GLN A 91 -5.94 -12.58 13.79
N ARG A 92 -4.96 -13.27 13.25
CA ARG A 92 -3.92 -12.67 12.40
C ARG A 92 -3.52 -13.64 11.30
N LEU A 93 -3.07 -13.12 10.20
CA LEU A 93 -2.34 -13.94 9.25
C LEU A 93 -0.95 -14.22 9.84
N LYS A 94 -0.56 -15.49 9.82
CA LYS A 94 0.76 -15.90 10.28
C LYS A 94 1.84 -15.11 9.56
N ASP A 95 2.70 -14.46 10.35
CA ASP A 95 3.77 -13.62 9.83
C ASP A 95 4.66 -14.38 8.87
N ARG A 96 4.84 -13.78 7.72
CA ARG A 96 5.62 -14.36 6.64
C ARG A 96 6.29 -13.27 5.81
N ALA A 97 7.58 -13.46 5.53
CA ALA A 97 8.27 -12.65 4.54
C ALA A 97 8.03 -13.24 3.14
N ALA A 98 7.49 -12.46 2.23
CA ALA A 98 7.39 -12.80 0.82
C ALA A 98 8.64 -12.29 0.09
N HIS A 99 9.29 -13.18 -0.65
CA HIS A 99 10.47 -12.89 -1.47
C HIS A 99 10.04 -12.79 -2.92
N GLU A 100 9.94 -11.58 -3.45
CA GLU A 100 9.40 -11.31 -4.78
C GLU A 100 10.52 -10.90 -5.75
N VAL A 101 10.44 -11.39 -6.97
CA VAL A 101 11.17 -10.80 -8.10
C VAL A 101 10.20 -10.01 -8.96
N GLY A 102 10.68 -8.90 -9.50
CA GLY A 102 9.83 -7.99 -10.26
C GLY A 102 10.54 -7.32 -11.41
N LEU A 103 9.73 -6.87 -12.35
CA LEU A 103 10.13 -6.01 -13.46
C LEU A 103 9.32 -4.72 -13.40
N LYS A 104 9.99 -3.60 -13.62
CA LYS A 104 9.37 -2.28 -13.70
C LYS A 104 9.84 -1.58 -14.97
N ILE A 105 8.91 -1.04 -15.72
CA ILE A 105 9.18 -0.23 -16.92
C ILE A 105 8.73 1.19 -16.62
N GLY A 106 9.56 2.16 -16.94
CA GLY A 106 9.28 3.57 -16.70
C GLY A 106 9.61 4.46 -17.87
N TYR A 107 8.88 5.58 -17.97
CA TYR A 107 9.16 6.68 -18.89
C TYR A 107 8.72 8.01 -18.28
N GLY A 108 9.62 8.99 -18.26
CA GLY A 108 9.31 10.37 -17.94
C GLY A 108 8.69 10.65 -16.56
N GLY A 109 8.65 9.72 -15.67
CA GLY A 109 8.01 9.83 -14.34
C GLY A 109 6.94 8.77 -14.09
N ILE A 110 6.32 8.24 -15.16
CA ILE A 110 5.36 7.13 -15.04
C ILE A 110 6.16 5.83 -14.98
N SER A 111 5.71 4.89 -14.16
CA SER A 111 6.26 3.55 -14.11
C SER A 111 5.20 2.51 -13.78
N LEU A 112 5.31 1.36 -14.43
CA LEU A 112 4.47 0.17 -14.20
C LEU A 112 5.38 -0.97 -13.76
N GLY A 113 5.03 -1.63 -12.67
CA GLY A 113 5.77 -2.75 -12.12
C GLY A 113 4.89 -3.95 -11.86
N LEU A 114 5.46 -5.13 -12.08
CA LEU A 114 4.87 -6.42 -11.76
C LEU A 114 5.86 -7.20 -10.92
N SER A 115 5.39 -7.86 -9.87
CA SER A 115 6.23 -8.77 -9.09
C SER A 115 5.49 -10.05 -8.73
N HIS A 116 6.28 -11.09 -8.51
CA HIS A 116 5.82 -12.42 -8.17
C HIS A 116 6.75 -13.06 -7.15
N GLU A 117 6.19 -13.78 -6.19
CA GLU A 117 6.95 -14.49 -5.17
C GLU A 117 7.70 -15.69 -5.75
N VAL A 118 8.94 -15.86 -5.32
CA VAL A 118 9.82 -16.94 -5.73
C VAL A 118 9.79 -18.06 -4.69
N GLY A 119 9.88 -19.30 -5.15
CA GLY A 119 10.01 -20.48 -4.28
C GLY A 119 8.69 -21.02 -3.74
N ARG A 120 7.55 -20.41 -4.05
CA ARG A 120 6.25 -20.89 -3.61
C ARG A 120 5.30 -21.12 -4.82
N LYS A 121 4.69 -22.30 -4.86
CA LYS A 121 3.73 -22.66 -5.93
C LYS A 121 2.31 -22.20 -5.61
N GLU A 122 1.84 -22.47 -4.40
CA GLU A 122 0.48 -22.14 -3.96
C GLU A 122 0.45 -20.95 -3.02
N GLY A 123 -0.51 -20.06 -3.20
CA GLY A 123 -0.66 -18.85 -2.38
C GLY A 123 0.48 -17.85 -2.51
N ALA A 124 1.27 -17.95 -3.60
CA ALA A 124 2.37 -17.05 -3.89
C ALA A 124 1.90 -15.60 -3.99
N SER A 125 2.67 -14.70 -3.42
CA SER A 125 2.41 -13.27 -3.51
C SER A 125 2.57 -12.78 -4.94
N LYS A 126 1.61 -11.94 -5.36
CA LYS A 126 1.62 -11.24 -6.65
C LYS A 126 1.32 -9.78 -6.41
N SER A 127 2.05 -8.89 -7.07
CA SER A 127 1.72 -7.48 -6.97
C SER A 127 1.85 -6.74 -8.31
N ILE A 128 1.02 -5.70 -8.43
CA ILE A 128 1.04 -4.75 -9.54
C ILE A 128 1.22 -3.37 -8.93
N SER A 129 2.09 -2.57 -9.50
CA SER A 129 2.32 -1.20 -9.07
C SER A 129 2.29 -0.24 -10.24
N LEU A 130 1.69 0.91 -10.03
CA LEU A 130 1.69 2.05 -10.94
C LEU A 130 2.15 3.27 -10.15
N ALA A 131 3.10 4.02 -10.67
CA ALA A 131 3.51 5.25 -10.02
C ALA A 131 3.69 6.37 -11.05
N TYR A 132 3.37 7.58 -10.60
CA TYR A 132 3.78 8.82 -11.21
C TYR A 132 4.64 9.59 -10.21
N GLU A 133 5.88 9.82 -10.57
CA GLU A 133 6.86 10.45 -9.69
C GLU A 133 7.55 11.60 -10.40
N ASN A 134 7.49 12.74 -9.75
CA ASN A 134 8.16 13.96 -10.16
C ASN A 134 9.19 14.36 -9.09
N THR A 135 10.03 15.36 -9.35
CA THR A 135 11.04 15.83 -8.39
C THR A 135 10.47 16.19 -7.02
N PHE A 136 9.29 16.83 -6.97
CA PHE A 136 8.72 17.38 -5.73
C PHE A 136 7.35 16.82 -5.36
N TRP A 137 6.70 16.06 -6.23
CA TRP A 137 5.45 15.37 -5.92
C TRP A 137 5.36 14.05 -6.65
N GLY A 138 4.59 13.17 -6.12
CA GLY A 138 4.32 11.87 -6.73
C GLY A 138 3.09 11.22 -6.12
N ALA A 139 2.60 10.23 -6.85
CA ALA A 139 1.54 9.34 -6.40
C ALA A 139 1.85 7.93 -6.86
N SER A 140 1.57 6.96 -6.02
CA SER A 140 1.73 5.56 -6.35
C SER A 140 0.50 4.75 -5.96
N PHE A 141 0.24 3.72 -6.73
CA PHE A 141 -0.77 2.70 -6.49
C PHE A 141 -0.09 1.34 -6.46
N ARG A 142 -0.45 0.51 -5.49
CA ARG A 142 -0.03 -0.88 -5.42
C ARG A 142 -1.18 -1.77 -5.01
N TYR A 143 -1.38 -2.81 -5.78
CA TYR A 143 -2.24 -3.93 -5.46
C TYR A 143 -1.39 -5.15 -5.16
N SER A 144 -1.69 -5.89 -4.11
CA SER A 144 -1.02 -7.15 -3.82
C SER A 144 -1.97 -8.16 -3.21
N ARG A 145 -1.75 -9.43 -3.54
CA ARG A 145 -2.54 -10.57 -3.06
C ARG A 145 -1.58 -11.69 -2.69
N TYR A 146 -1.81 -12.33 -1.55
CA TYR A 146 -1.07 -13.51 -1.10
C TYR A 146 -1.91 -14.34 -0.13
N SER A 147 -1.49 -15.58 0.16
CA SER A 147 -2.15 -16.45 1.11
C SER A 147 -1.20 -16.86 2.23
N SER A 148 -1.73 -17.03 3.44
CA SER A 148 -1.01 -17.55 4.60
C SER A 148 -2.01 -18.23 5.55
N LEU A 149 -1.49 -19.01 6.50
CA LEU A 149 -2.31 -19.56 7.56
C LEU A 149 -2.83 -18.43 8.47
N VAL A 150 -4.02 -18.60 8.99
CA VAL A 150 -4.61 -17.73 10.01
C VAL A 150 -4.36 -18.36 11.37
N GLU A 151 -3.84 -17.59 12.30
CA GLU A 151 -3.58 -18.01 13.67
C GLU A 151 -4.18 -17.01 14.65
N GLY A 152 -4.40 -17.43 15.86
CA GLY A 152 -4.91 -16.56 16.92
C GLY A 152 -5.30 -17.31 18.18
N PHE A 153 -6.12 -16.66 18.97
CA PHE A 153 -6.70 -17.25 20.17
C PHE A 153 -8.12 -16.73 20.39
N MET A 154 -8.89 -17.51 21.12
CA MET A 154 -10.19 -17.15 21.67
C MET A 154 -10.13 -17.24 23.18
N ASP A 155 -10.41 -16.12 23.85
CA ASP A 155 -10.59 -16.04 25.29
C ASP A 155 -12.07 -15.99 25.63
N LEU A 156 -12.53 -16.95 26.41
CA LEU A 156 -13.88 -16.97 26.94
C LEU A 156 -13.93 -16.30 28.30
N LYS A 157 -14.93 -15.47 28.52
CA LYS A 157 -15.16 -14.78 29.79
C LYS A 157 -16.64 -14.84 30.15
N ILE A 158 -16.93 -15.35 31.36
CA ILE A 158 -18.27 -15.33 31.93
C ILE A 158 -18.56 -13.91 32.42
N PRO A 159 -19.72 -13.30 32.11
CA PRO A 159 -20.09 -11.98 32.62
C PRO A 159 -20.00 -11.92 34.15
N GLY A 160 -19.31 -10.91 34.66
CA GLY A 160 -19.05 -10.76 36.09
C GLY A 160 -17.78 -11.46 36.63
N SER A 161 -17.11 -12.28 35.80
CA SER A 161 -15.79 -12.82 36.12
C SER A 161 -14.69 -11.79 35.84
N SER A 162 -13.71 -11.70 36.75
CA SER A 162 -12.47 -10.91 36.52
C SER A 162 -11.39 -11.70 35.78
N HIS A 163 -11.57 -12.99 35.60
CA HIS A 163 -10.60 -13.90 34.99
C HIS A 163 -11.03 -14.36 33.60
N ILE A 164 -10.06 -14.82 32.82
CA ILE A 164 -10.31 -15.55 31.58
C ILE A 164 -10.64 -16.97 31.96
N ASP A 165 -11.86 -17.45 31.64
CA ASP A 165 -12.33 -18.76 32.01
C ASP A 165 -11.79 -19.86 31.07
N ALA A 166 -11.48 -19.52 29.82
CA ALA A 166 -10.81 -20.42 28.89
C ALA A 166 -9.98 -19.64 27.86
N HIS A 167 -8.78 -20.13 27.55
CA HIS A 167 -7.89 -19.61 26.52
C HIS A 167 -7.63 -20.71 25.50
N THR A 168 -8.10 -20.50 24.25
CA THR A 168 -7.99 -21.49 23.18
C THR A 168 -7.19 -20.92 22.01
N PRO A 169 -5.92 -21.32 21.87
CA PRO A 169 -5.15 -20.97 20.67
C PRO A 169 -5.62 -21.78 19.48
N PHE A 170 -5.53 -21.22 18.30
CA PHE A 170 -5.88 -21.91 17.06
C PHE A 170 -4.93 -21.56 15.92
N LEU A 171 -4.86 -22.49 14.96
CA LEU A 171 -4.16 -22.33 13.69
C LEU A 171 -5.05 -22.92 12.59
N SER A 172 -5.22 -22.20 11.49
CA SER A 172 -5.99 -22.68 10.36
C SER A 172 -5.33 -23.91 9.72
N THR A 173 -6.15 -24.80 9.22
CA THR A 173 -5.70 -25.96 8.42
C THR A 173 -5.58 -25.59 6.95
N GLU A 174 -6.35 -24.59 6.53
CA GLU A 174 -6.37 -24.09 5.15
C GLU A 174 -5.84 -22.65 5.09
N PRO A 175 -5.09 -22.28 4.04
CA PRO A 175 -4.57 -20.92 3.93
C PRO A 175 -5.72 -19.93 3.69
N GLY A 176 -5.71 -18.86 4.48
CA GLY A 176 -6.51 -17.67 4.25
C GLY A 176 -5.87 -16.77 3.19
N GLU A 177 -6.66 -15.88 2.61
CA GLU A 177 -6.23 -14.95 1.58
C GLU A 177 -6.13 -13.52 2.12
N MET A 178 -5.09 -12.81 1.74
CA MET A 178 -4.92 -11.39 2.01
C MET A 178 -4.85 -10.59 0.73
N VAL A 179 -5.60 -9.50 0.69
CA VAL A 179 -5.58 -8.49 -0.37
C VAL A 179 -5.22 -7.15 0.23
N ASN A 180 -4.28 -6.46 -0.41
CA ASN A 180 -3.88 -5.11 -0.05
C ASN A 180 -3.94 -4.18 -1.25
N VAL A 181 -4.52 -3.01 -1.03
CA VAL A 181 -4.47 -1.86 -1.93
C VAL A 181 -3.82 -0.70 -1.17
N ILE A 182 -2.77 -0.16 -1.70
CA ILE A 182 -2.08 1.00 -1.13
C ILE A 182 -2.02 2.08 -2.20
N VAL A 183 -2.52 3.26 -1.86
CA VAL A 183 -2.35 4.47 -2.67
C VAL A 183 -1.65 5.49 -1.80
N ASP A 184 -0.53 6.00 -2.24
CA ASP A 184 0.16 7.05 -1.53
C ASP A 184 0.55 8.20 -2.45
N GLY A 185 0.59 9.39 -1.87
CA GLY A 185 1.02 10.60 -2.54
C GLY A 185 1.82 11.49 -1.59
N TYR A 186 2.71 12.27 -2.16
CA TYR A 186 3.54 13.21 -1.41
C TYR A 186 3.76 14.51 -2.16
N TYR A 187 4.08 15.56 -1.41
CA TYR A 187 4.52 16.85 -1.92
C TYR A 187 5.67 17.40 -1.06
N ALA A 188 6.79 17.78 -1.72
CA ALA A 188 7.96 18.37 -1.09
C ALA A 188 8.00 19.88 -1.32
N PHE A 189 8.11 20.65 -0.24
CA PHE A 189 8.05 22.13 -0.32
C PHE A 189 9.29 22.76 -0.94
N ASN A 190 10.46 22.18 -0.72
CA ASN A 190 11.71 22.69 -1.30
C ASN A 190 11.91 22.27 -2.75
N ARG A 191 10.90 22.49 -3.58
CA ARG A 191 10.81 22.01 -4.97
C ARG A 191 11.95 22.43 -5.89
N LYS A 192 12.65 23.52 -5.57
CA LYS A 192 13.75 24.03 -6.40
C LYS A 192 15.06 23.28 -6.13
N LYS A 193 15.33 22.91 -4.89
CA LYS A 193 16.65 22.44 -4.43
C LYS A 193 16.65 20.99 -4.01
N PHE A 194 15.49 20.37 -3.84
CA PHE A 194 15.32 19.02 -3.34
C PHE A 194 14.56 18.15 -4.35
N SER A 195 15.08 16.95 -4.58
CA SER A 195 14.38 15.92 -5.34
C SER A 195 14.13 14.68 -4.48
N TYR A 196 12.86 14.41 -4.19
CA TYR A 196 12.49 13.22 -3.43
C TYR A 196 12.86 11.92 -4.18
N THR A 197 12.68 11.91 -5.50
CA THR A 197 12.91 10.73 -6.34
C THR A 197 14.38 10.41 -6.56
N ALA A 198 15.30 11.34 -6.25
CA ALA A 198 16.73 11.14 -6.52
C ALA A 198 17.33 9.90 -5.84
N ALA A 199 16.80 9.51 -4.68
CA ALA A 199 17.29 8.36 -3.95
C ALA A 199 16.45 7.07 -4.19
N PHE A 200 15.29 7.19 -4.84
CA PHE A 200 14.37 6.06 -5.01
C PHE A 200 14.32 5.48 -6.43
N ASP A 201 14.53 6.29 -7.45
CA ASP A 201 14.38 5.83 -8.84
C ASP A 201 15.46 6.29 -9.82
N GLY A 202 16.38 7.15 -9.37
CA GLY A 202 17.46 7.66 -10.21
C GLY A 202 17.04 8.49 -11.43
N LYS A 203 15.76 8.86 -11.55
CA LYS A 203 15.26 9.69 -12.65
C LYS A 203 15.74 11.13 -12.59
N THR A 204 16.03 11.59 -11.39
CA THR A 204 16.70 12.85 -11.11
C THR A 204 17.85 12.56 -10.16
N LEU A 205 18.85 13.41 -10.13
CA LEU A 205 20.00 13.25 -9.25
C LEU A 205 20.14 14.48 -8.36
N GLN A 206 20.39 14.24 -7.09
CA GLN A 206 20.73 15.29 -6.15
C GLN A 206 22.23 15.56 -6.25
N ARG A 207 22.64 16.80 -6.52
CA ARG A 207 24.05 17.20 -6.65
C ARG A 207 24.67 17.62 -5.33
N LYS A 208 23.88 18.25 -4.45
CA LYS A 208 24.30 18.74 -3.14
C LYS A 208 23.31 18.25 -2.09
N SER A 209 23.81 17.85 -0.94
CA SER A 209 22.96 17.43 0.18
C SER A 209 21.91 18.49 0.52
N THR A 210 20.67 18.09 0.65
CA THR A 210 19.54 19.00 0.82
C THR A 210 18.35 18.24 1.41
N GLY A 211 17.56 18.95 2.22
CA GLY A 211 16.32 18.41 2.77
C GLY A 211 15.09 19.23 2.38
N SER A 212 13.95 18.67 2.69
CA SER A 212 12.64 19.31 2.49
C SER A 212 11.65 18.84 3.53
N TRP A 213 10.80 19.74 3.98
CA TRP A 213 9.53 19.37 4.56
C TRP A 213 8.68 18.72 3.50
N ILE A 214 7.95 17.67 3.88
CA ILE A 214 7.05 16.94 3.02
C ILE A 214 5.69 16.81 3.68
N VAL A 215 4.65 16.82 2.89
CA VAL A 215 3.30 16.37 3.29
C VAL A 215 2.93 15.17 2.45
N GLY A 216 2.15 14.28 3.03
CA GLY A 216 1.72 13.07 2.36
C GLY A 216 0.29 12.67 2.71
N ALA A 217 -0.30 11.94 1.78
CA ALA A 217 -1.58 11.29 1.96
C ALA A 217 -1.41 9.80 1.64
N LYS A 218 -2.05 8.94 2.43
CA LYS A 218 -2.02 7.50 2.20
C LYS A 218 -3.39 6.90 2.40
N TYR A 219 -3.88 6.21 1.38
CA TYR A 219 -5.02 5.32 1.47
C TYR A 219 -4.52 3.89 1.54
N MET A 220 -5.09 3.13 2.44
CA MET A 220 -4.81 1.72 2.59
C MET A 220 -6.13 0.97 2.73
N GLN A 221 -6.28 -0.05 1.91
CA GLN A 221 -7.27 -1.09 2.08
C GLN A 221 -6.51 -2.39 2.29
N GLY A 222 -6.74 -3.03 3.42
CA GLY A 222 -6.17 -4.33 3.75
C GLY A 222 -7.25 -5.23 4.31
N GLY A 223 -7.14 -6.53 4.04
CA GLY A 223 -8.09 -7.47 4.61
C GLY A 223 -7.66 -8.89 4.37
N PHE A 224 -8.10 -9.76 5.25
CA PHE A 224 -7.91 -11.19 5.07
C PHE A 224 -9.24 -11.92 5.12
N THR A 225 -9.28 -13.05 4.42
CA THR A 225 -10.43 -13.93 4.31
C THR A 225 -9.98 -15.32 4.73
N VAL A 226 -10.66 -15.90 5.70
CA VAL A 226 -10.50 -17.32 6.10
C VAL A 226 -11.11 -18.19 5.02
N ASN A 227 -10.46 -19.30 4.72
CA ASN A 227 -11.03 -20.26 3.77
C ASN A 227 -12.35 -20.84 4.33
N PRO A 228 -13.46 -20.80 3.60
CA PRO A 228 -14.74 -21.37 4.07
C PRO A 228 -14.68 -22.87 4.39
N LYS A 229 -13.70 -23.59 3.84
CA LYS A 229 -13.48 -25.02 4.14
C LYS A 229 -12.80 -25.27 5.48
N ASP A 230 -12.24 -24.24 6.11
CA ASP A 230 -11.60 -24.37 7.42
C ASP A 230 -12.63 -24.32 8.55
N ASN A 231 -13.31 -25.44 8.73
CA ASN A 231 -14.34 -25.56 9.75
C ASN A 231 -13.79 -25.37 11.17
N VAL A 232 -12.51 -25.68 11.42
CA VAL A 232 -11.91 -25.56 12.74
C VAL A 232 -11.87 -24.10 13.16
N ILE A 233 -11.26 -23.24 12.34
CA ILE A 233 -11.13 -21.83 12.67
C ILE A 233 -12.48 -21.12 12.67
N LEU A 234 -13.37 -21.47 11.74
CA LEU A 234 -14.70 -20.87 11.64
C LEU A 234 -15.61 -21.29 12.80
N SER A 235 -15.47 -22.51 13.32
CA SER A 235 -16.18 -22.93 14.52
C SER A 235 -15.69 -22.15 15.75
N VAL A 236 -14.37 -22.03 15.96
CA VAL A 236 -13.78 -21.25 17.05
C VAL A 236 -14.17 -19.78 16.95
N SER A 237 -14.12 -19.20 15.74
CA SER A 237 -14.47 -17.79 15.53
C SER A 237 -15.97 -17.53 15.40
N GLN A 238 -16.81 -18.53 15.66
CA GLN A 238 -18.28 -18.42 15.51
C GLN A 238 -18.68 -17.93 14.11
N GLY A 239 -17.96 -18.39 13.10
CA GLY A 239 -18.18 -18.03 11.70
C GLY A 239 -17.55 -16.70 11.26
N ILE A 240 -16.85 -15.97 12.11
CA ILE A 240 -16.15 -14.74 11.68
C ILE A 240 -15.00 -15.12 10.76
N GLY A 241 -15.22 -14.97 9.44
CA GLY A 241 -14.33 -15.45 8.41
C GLY A 241 -13.67 -14.37 7.58
N LYS A 242 -14.08 -13.10 7.69
CA LYS A 242 -13.50 -12.02 6.87
C LYS A 242 -13.37 -10.73 7.64
N TYR A 243 -12.21 -10.10 7.49
CA TYR A 243 -11.95 -8.74 7.94
C TYR A 243 -11.47 -7.88 6.78
N SER A 244 -11.96 -6.66 6.70
CA SER A 244 -11.49 -5.64 5.74
C SER A 244 -11.36 -4.32 6.48
N THR A 245 -10.26 -3.63 6.26
CA THR A 245 -10.02 -2.29 6.82
C THR A 245 -9.74 -1.31 5.70
N TYR A 246 -10.30 -0.12 5.82
CA TYR A 246 -10.17 0.99 4.88
C TYR A 246 -9.70 2.20 5.68
N GLN A 247 -8.54 2.72 5.36
CA GLN A 247 -7.93 3.81 6.10
C GLN A 247 -7.45 4.90 5.16
N PHE A 248 -7.69 6.15 5.54
CA PHE A 248 -7.10 7.31 4.87
C PHE A 248 -6.36 8.15 5.90
N SER A 249 -5.09 8.39 5.64
CA SER A 249 -4.18 9.08 6.55
C SER A 249 -3.54 10.28 5.85
N LEU A 250 -3.41 11.36 6.61
CA LEU A 250 -2.69 12.56 6.21
C LEU A 250 -1.52 12.78 7.16
N GLY A 251 -0.42 13.27 6.65
CA GLY A 251 0.75 13.50 7.48
C GLY A 251 1.72 14.53 6.93
N GLY A 252 2.65 14.92 7.79
CA GLY A 252 3.74 15.79 7.45
C GLY A 252 5.02 15.32 8.10
N GLY A 253 6.15 15.58 7.47
CA GLY A 253 7.43 15.12 7.95
C GLY A 253 8.60 15.78 7.25
N TYR A 254 9.75 15.17 7.38
CA TYR A 254 10.98 15.68 6.81
C TYR A 254 11.70 14.59 6.03
N SER A 255 12.27 14.97 4.90
CA SER A 255 13.10 14.10 4.07
C SER A 255 14.41 14.77 3.78
N PHE A 256 15.51 14.04 3.86
CA PHE A 256 16.85 14.56 3.62
C PHE A 256 17.64 13.63 2.69
N ASN A 257 18.29 14.23 1.69
CA ASN A 257 19.22 13.59 0.79
C ASN A 257 20.65 13.95 1.16
N TRP A 258 21.46 12.97 1.56
CA TRP A 258 22.91 13.08 1.64
C TRP A 258 23.53 12.65 0.33
N VAL A 259 24.25 13.57 -0.31
CA VAL A 259 25.03 13.26 -1.50
C VAL A 259 26.46 12.97 -1.05
N LEU A 260 26.88 11.72 -1.16
CA LEU A 260 28.21 11.30 -0.76
C LEU A 260 29.25 11.63 -1.84
N PHE A 261 28.86 11.47 -3.10
CA PHE A 261 29.63 12.01 -4.22
C PHE A 261 28.73 12.27 -5.42
N HIS A 262 29.17 13.19 -6.28
CA HIS A 262 28.52 13.50 -7.55
C HIS A 262 29.56 13.90 -8.58
N ARG A 263 29.43 13.38 -9.79
CA ARG A 263 30.21 13.76 -10.95
C ARG A 263 29.28 13.99 -12.13
N ASP A 264 29.34 15.18 -12.70
CA ASP A 264 28.56 15.55 -13.88
C ASP A 264 29.09 14.88 -15.15
N PRO A 265 28.23 14.63 -16.14
CA PRO A 265 28.67 14.26 -17.49
C PRO A 265 29.34 15.49 -18.14
N GLU A 266 30.31 15.25 -19.05
CA GLU A 266 30.97 16.32 -19.78
C GLU A 266 30.02 17.04 -20.72
N THR A 267 29.06 16.33 -21.29
CA THR A 267 27.98 16.88 -22.11
C THR A 267 26.64 16.29 -21.67
N SER A 268 25.56 17.02 -21.90
CA SER A 268 24.20 16.54 -21.56
C SER A 268 23.78 15.26 -22.33
N ARG A 269 24.51 14.88 -23.36
CA ARG A 269 24.27 13.67 -24.17
C ARG A 269 25.16 12.51 -23.77
N ASP A 270 26.31 12.76 -23.13
CA ASP A 270 27.25 11.72 -22.70
C ASP A 270 27.04 11.40 -21.23
N LEU A 271 26.10 10.50 -20.96
CA LEU A 271 25.83 10.03 -19.60
C LEU A 271 26.91 9.06 -19.07
N ALA A 272 27.85 8.59 -19.89
CA ALA A 272 28.78 7.54 -19.48
C ALA A 272 29.63 7.90 -18.27
N ARG A 273 29.95 9.19 -18.09
CA ARG A 273 30.73 9.71 -16.96
C ARG A 273 29.91 10.17 -15.76
N LEU A 274 28.59 10.16 -15.92
CA LEU A 274 27.69 10.53 -14.83
C LEU A 274 27.82 9.55 -13.68
N SER A 275 28.12 10.04 -12.49
CA SER A 275 28.17 9.20 -11.30
C SER A 275 27.61 9.94 -10.09
N ASN A 276 26.78 9.27 -9.31
CA ASN A 276 26.15 9.86 -8.13
C ASN A 276 25.87 8.78 -7.08
N LEU A 277 26.11 9.09 -5.83
CA LEU A 277 25.70 8.27 -4.70
C LEU A 277 24.91 9.13 -3.71
N THR A 278 23.66 8.80 -3.52
CA THR A 278 22.74 9.53 -2.66
C THR A 278 22.09 8.58 -1.65
N ILE A 279 22.05 9.00 -0.39
CA ILE A 279 21.28 8.36 0.68
C ILE A 279 20.11 9.28 1.03
N ASN A 280 18.94 8.71 1.21
CA ASN A 280 17.75 9.42 1.69
C ASN A 280 17.27 8.81 3.01
N LEU A 281 16.86 9.68 3.93
CA LEU A 281 16.04 9.32 5.08
C LEU A 281 14.80 10.20 5.12
N THR A 282 13.66 9.56 5.34
CA THR A 282 12.36 10.20 5.45
C THR A 282 11.63 9.68 6.67
N ALA A 283 11.09 10.59 7.47
CA ALA A 283 10.22 10.30 8.59
C ALA A 283 8.96 11.16 8.50
N MET A 284 7.81 10.52 8.59
CA MET A 284 6.52 11.19 8.42
C MET A 284 5.48 10.63 9.39
N PRO A 285 5.26 11.29 10.54
CA PRO A 285 4.08 11.04 11.35
C PRO A 285 2.81 11.36 10.55
N MET A 286 1.78 10.55 10.75
CA MET A 286 0.50 10.65 10.07
C MET A 286 -0.65 10.53 11.05
N LEU A 287 -1.80 11.07 10.69
CA LEU A 287 -3.07 10.85 11.37
C LEU A 287 -4.03 10.16 10.41
N THR A 288 -4.58 9.04 10.81
CA THR A 288 -5.70 8.41 10.11
C THR A 288 -6.97 9.18 10.42
N VAL A 289 -7.47 9.91 9.43
CA VAL A 289 -8.66 10.75 9.55
C VAL A 289 -9.93 10.02 9.13
N PHE A 290 -9.79 8.93 8.42
CA PHE A 290 -10.87 8.02 8.07
C PHE A 290 -10.43 6.60 8.33
N ASN A 291 -11.26 5.87 9.08
CA ASN A 291 -11.00 4.47 9.42
C ASN A 291 -12.34 3.73 9.46
N ARG A 292 -12.47 2.73 8.61
CA ARG A 292 -13.64 1.86 8.55
C ARG A 292 -13.16 0.42 8.54
N THR A 293 -13.75 -0.41 9.37
CA THR A 293 -13.55 -1.87 9.35
C THR A 293 -14.85 -2.57 8.99
N GLU A 294 -14.75 -3.64 8.24
CA GLU A 294 -15.86 -4.52 7.92
C GLU A 294 -15.49 -5.94 8.33
N THR A 295 -16.40 -6.57 9.04
CA THR A 295 -16.31 -7.98 9.44
C THR A 295 -17.44 -8.73 8.78
N ALA A 296 -17.15 -9.91 8.20
CA ALA A 296 -18.19 -10.78 7.67
C ALA A 296 -18.24 -12.09 8.46
N ARG A 297 -19.44 -12.45 8.89
CA ARG A 297 -19.74 -13.72 9.53
C ARG A 297 -20.36 -14.64 8.48
N TYR A 298 -19.73 -15.79 8.28
CA TYR A 298 -20.21 -16.84 7.39
C TYR A 298 -21.39 -17.56 8.00
N LYS A 299 -22.31 -18.03 7.19
CA LYS A 299 -23.42 -18.83 7.62
C LYS A 299 -23.02 -20.30 7.66
N GLN A 300 -23.41 -21.00 8.72
CA GLN A 300 -23.31 -22.44 8.81
C GLN A 300 -24.53 -23.05 8.14
N THR A 301 -24.30 -24.02 7.28
CA THR A 301 -25.36 -24.81 6.65
C THR A 301 -25.82 -25.94 7.57
N GLU A 302 -26.93 -26.59 7.25
CA GLU A 302 -27.43 -27.76 7.99
C GLU A 302 -26.42 -28.92 8.05
N SER A 303 -25.48 -28.96 7.10
CA SER A 303 -24.41 -29.97 7.04
C SER A 303 -23.15 -29.54 7.82
N PHE A 304 -23.22 -28.54 8.69
CA PHE A 304 -22.09 -27.97 9.43
C PHE A 304 -20.95 -27.40 8.57
N VAL A 305 -21.24 -27.03 7.33
CA VAL A 305 -20.28 -26.40 6.42
C VAL A 305 -20.53 -24.90 6.41
N TYR A 306 -19.46 -24.11 6.53
CA TYR A 306 -19.55 -22.66 6.42
C TYR A 306 -19.57 -22.21 4.97
N THR A 307 -20.36 -21.17 4.70
CA THR A 307 -20.43 -20.52 3.39
C THR A 307 -20.37 -19.02 3.53
N ASP A 308 -19.69 -18.36 2.60
CA ASP A 308 -19.64 -16.90 2.49
C ASP A 308 -20.86 -16.34 1.71
N GLU A 309 -21.66 -17.20 1.10
CA GLU A 309 -22.94 -16.82 0.49
C GLU A 309 -23.87 -16.26 1.56
N ASN A 310 -24.39 -15.06 1.31
CA ASN A 310 -25.26 -14.34 2.27
C ASN A 310 -24.62 -14.11 3.65
N ALA A 311 -23.29 -13.97 3.70
CA ALA A 311 -22.58 -13.64 4.94
C ALA A 311 -23.12 -12.35 5.56
N ILE A 312 -23.29 -12.34 6.88
CA ILE A 312 -23.70 -11.15 7.64
C ILE A 312 -22.51 -10.20 7.72
N LYS A 313 -22.67 -8.98 7.17
CA LYS A 313 -21.60 -7.97 7.18
C LYS A 313 -21.88 -6.89 8.21
N VAL A 314 -20.88 -6.60 9.01
CA VAL A 314 -20.91 -5.53 10.01
C VAL A 314 -19.82 -4.54 9.69
N ALA A 315 -20.17 -3.27 9.54
CA ALA A 315 -19.22 -2.19 9.29
C ALA A 315 -19.15 -1.25 10.51
N MET A 316 -17.94 -0.88 10.90
CA MET A 316 -17.69 0.02 12.00
C MET A 316 -16.79 1.18 11.56
N MET A 317 -17.07 2.38 12.07
CA MET A 317 -16.21 3.54 11.89
C MET A 317 -15.32 3.69 13.11
N GLY A 318 -14.05 3.91 12.89
CA GLY A 318 -13.08 4.08 13.94
C GLY A 318 -12.70 5.53 14.20
N ASN A 319 -12.00 5.73 15.31
CA ASN A 319 -11.50 7.02 15.75
C ASN A 319 -10.22 7.42 15.00
N ILE A 320 -9.87 8.71 15.11
CA ILE A 320 -8.59 9.22 14.62
C ILE A 320 -7.44 8.49 15.33
N GLN A 321 -6.48 7.97 14.57
CA GLN A 321 -5.36 7.20 15.10
C GLN A 321 -4.02 7.75 14.60
N PRO A 322 -3.00 7.85 15.48
CA PRO A 322 -1.65 8.19 15.07
C PRO A 322 -1.00 7.02 14.33
N ASN A 323 -0.34 7.33 13.23
CA ASN A 323 0.40 6.40 12.39
C ASN A 323 1.77 6.95 12.05
N PHE A 324 2.61 6.15 11.43
CA PHE A 324 3.97 6.53 11.11
C PHE A 324 4.46 5.87 9.82
N ILE A 325 5.21 6.64 9.02
CA ILE A 325 5.94 6.14 7.86
C ILE A 325 7.40 6.51 8.02
N ALA A 326 8.29 5.52 7.86
CA ALA A 326 9.73 5.72 7.73
C ALA A 326 10.21 5.14 6.41
N ARG A 327 11.08 5.85 5.71
CA ARG A 327 11.71 5.40 4.48
C ARG A 327 13.20 5.68 4.53
N ALA A 328 13.99 4.73 4.04
CA ALA A 328 15.39 4.93 3.78
C ALA A 328 15.72 4.42 2.38
N ALA A 329 16.61 5.10 1.69
CA ALA A 329 17.04 4.69 0.36
C ALA A 329 18.52 5.01 0.13
N LEU A 330 19.17 4.18 -0.68
CA LEU A 330 20.49 4.40 -1.23
C LEU A 330 20.39 4.21 -2.73
N ASN A 331 20.80 5.21 -3.48
CA ASN A 331 20.88 5.16 -4.93
C ASN A 331 22.31 5.40 -5.39
N TRP A 332 22.82 4.48 -6.18
CA TRP A 332 24.07 4.65 -6.90
C TRP A 332 23.81 4.66 -8.40
N THR A 333 24.18 5.76 -9.04
CA THR A 333 24.08 5.93 -10.48
C THR A 333 25.46 5.90 -11.10
N ALA A 334 25.63 5.12 -12.15
CA ALA A 334 26.85 5.04 -12.96
C ALA A 334 26.46 5.01 -14.45
N GLY A 335 26.55 6.14 -15.11
CA GLY A 335 26.16 6.28 -16.50
C GLY A 335 24.67 5.97 -16.74
N HIS A 336 24.44 4.96 -17.56
CA HIS A 336 23.09 4.45 -17.88
C HIS A 336 22.51 3.52 -16.81
N PHE A 337 23.34 3.04 -15.89
CA PHE A 337 22.90 2.14 -14.84
C PHE A 337 22.61 2.89 -13.54
N PHE A 338 21.63 2.42 -12.82
CA PHE A 338 21.44 2.81 -11.43
C PHE A 338 20.99 1.62 -10.58
N LEU A 339 21.66 1.52 -9.45
CA LEU A 339 21.41 0.52 -8.43
C LEU A 339 20.69 1.20 -7.28
N ASN A 340 19.63 0.59 -6.82
CA ASN A 340 18.79 1.15 -5.79
C ASN A 340 18.54 0.11 -4.69
N LEU A 341 18.73 0.54 -3.45
CA LEU A 341 18.34 -0.19 -2.26
C LEU A 341 17.44 0.72 -1.44
N TRP A 342 16.22 0.32 -1.16
CA TRP A 342 15.36 1.12 -0.31
C TRP A 342 14.50 0.25 0.63
N THR A 343 14.12 0.84 1.74
CA THR A 343 13.22 0.25 2.71
C THR A 343 12.07 1.20 3.03
N ASP A 344 10.91 0.63 3.28
CA ASP A 344 9.68 1.32 3.66
C ASP A 344 9.05 0.59 4.83
N TYR A 345 8.82 1.31 5.91
CA TYR A 345 8.14 0.81 7.09
C TYR A 345 6.95 1.69 7.41
N CYS A 346 5.79 1.08 7.55
CA CYS A 346 4.61 1.79 7.99
C CYS A 346 3.77 0.95 8.95
N VAL A 347 3.17 1.63 9.91
CA VAL A 347 2.26 1.06 10.89
C VAL A 347 0.96 1.82 10.83
N PHE A 348 -0.13 1.11 10.67
CA PHE A 348 -1.49 1.63 10.73
C PHE A 348 -2.24 0.89 11.82
N ARG A 349 -2.81 1.65 12.75
CA ARG A 349 -3.62 1.12 13.83
C ARG A 349 -5.05 1.52 13.59
N PHE A 350 -5.98 0.73 14.08
CA PHE A 350 -7.38 1.09 14.15
C PHE A 350 -7.97 0.68 15.49
N TYR A 351 -8.91 1.45 15.95
CA TYR A 351 -9.73 1.17 17.11
C TYR A 351 -11.14 1.67 16.83
N ASN A 352 -12.09 0.79 16.94
CA ASN A 352 -13.51 1.07 16.78
C ASN A 352 -14.19 0.83 18.11
N GLU A 353 -14.92 1.83 18.57
CA GLU A 353 -15.65 1.75 19.82
C GLU A 353 -16.78 0.72 19.75
N LYS A 354 -17.10 0.19 20.93
CA LYS A 354 -18.22 -0.70 21.14
C LYS A 354 -19.51 -0.11 20.60
N ARG A 355 -20.19 -0.81 19.73
CA ARG A 355 -21.51 -0.44 19.21
C ARG A 355 -22.43 -1.63 19.25
N SER A 356 -23.67 -1.39 19.72
CA SER A 356 -24.75 -2.37 19.58
C SER A 356 -25.26 -2.35 18.14
N PHE A 357 -25.42 -3.51 17.55
CA PHE A 357 -25.92 -3.68 16.20
C PHE A 357 -27.26 -4.40 16.23
N ASN A 358 -28.29 -3.75 15.73
CA ASN A 358 -29.60 -4.34 15.47
C ASN A 358 -29.69 -4.78 14.01
N ALA A 359 -29.45 -6.03 13.71
CA ALA A 359 -29.74 -6.59 12.39
C ALA A 359 -30.11 -8.08 12.50
N GLY A 360 -31.40 -8.34 12.71
CA GLY A 360 -31.97 -9.69 12.65
C GLY A 360 -31.72 -10.58 13.87
N SER A 361 -32.33 -11.74 13.89
CA SER A 361 -32.42 -12.64 15.03
C SER A 361 -31.10 -13.36 15.44
N ASP A 362 -29.99 -13.20 14.65
CA ASP A 362 -28.74 -13.97 14.83
C ASP A 362 -27.53 -13.10 15.18
N MET A 363 -27.69 -12.02 15.94
CA MET A 363 -26.74 -10.92 15.92
C MET A 363 -25.74 -10.86 17.06
N LEU A 364 -24.53 -10.39 16.69
CA LEU A 364 -23.55 -9.77 17.57
C LEU A 364 -24.18 -8.54 18.24
N SER A 365 -24.46 -8.60 19.53
CA SER A 365 -25.13 -7.50 20.22
C SER A 365 -24.21 -6.32 20.51
N GLU A 366 -22.94 -6.59 20.78
CA GLU A 366 -21.92 -5.57 21.05
C GLU A 366 -20.53 -6.09 20.68
N MET A 367 -19.73 -5.27 20.03
CA MET A 367 -18.36 -5.62 19.67
C MET A 367 -17.49 -4.37 19.61
N ALA A 368 -16.32 -4.42 20.24
CA ALA A 368 -15.24 -3.47 20.00
C ALA A 368 -14.17 -4.13 19.13
N GLN A 369 -13.62 -3.41 18.19
CA GLN A 369 -12.54 -3.93 17.35
C GLN A 369 -11.32 -3.03 17.43
N SER A 370 -10.18 -3.66 17.58
CA SER A 370 -8.87 -3.05 17.44
C SER A 370 -8.01 -3.86 16.49
N GLY A 371 -7.02 -3.21 15.91
CA GLY A 371 -6.10 -3.95 15.08
C GLY A 371 -4.91 -3.13 14.66
N LYS A 372 -3.98 -3.83 14.05
CA LYS A 372 -2.72 -3.29 13.57
C LYS A 372 -2.42 -3.86 12.21
N PHE A 373 -2.09 -2.98 11.30
CA PHE A 373 -1.55 -3.32 10.01
C PHE A 373 -0.12 -2.81 9.94
N THR A 374 0.84 -3.72 9.78
CA THR A 374 2.25 -3.39 9.61
C THR A 374 2.69 -3.76 8.22
N HIS A 375 3.44 -2.88 7.57
CA HIS A 375 4.01 -3.13 6.27
C HIS A 375 5.49 -2.77 6.29
N PHE A 376 6.33 -3.74 6.03
CA PHE A 376 7.78 -3.59 5.90
C PHE A 376 8.22 -4.12 4.55
N ARG A 377 9.01 -3.33 3.86
CA ARG A 377 9.60 -3.69 2.57
C ARG A 377 11.07 -3.36 2.53
N VAL A 378 11.83 -4.23 1.92
CA VAL A 378 13.20 -3.95 1.46
C VAL A 378 13.25 -4.31 -0.02
N ASN A 379 13.69 -3.39 -0.84
CA ASN A 379 13.82 -3.58 -2.28
C ASN A 379 15.25 -3.32 -2.70
N PHE A 380 15.79 -4.24 -3.46
CA PHE A 380 17.04 -4.11 -4.18
C PHE A 380 16.76 -4.19 -5.68
N SER A 381 17.27 -3.25 -6.45
CA SER A 381 17.00 -3.23 -7.88
C SER A 381 18.15 -2.66 -8.70
N LEU A 382 18.31 -3.22 -9.87
CA LEU A 382 19.22 -2.74 -10.93
C LEU A 382 18.34 -2.21 -12.08
N SER A 383 18.68 -1.03 -12.57
CA SER A 383 17.95 -0.38 -13.63
C SER A 383 18.90 0.09 -14.72
N TYR A 384 18.39 0.07 -15.93
CA TYR A 384 19.04 0.62 -17.11
C TYR A 384 18.18 1.66 -17.78
N ARG A 385 18.78 2.79 -18.16
CA ARG A 385 18.14 3.87 -18.91
C ARG A 385 18.68 3.96 -20.34
N PHE A 386 17.79 4.15 -21.29
CA PHE A 386 18.12 4.25 -22.71
C PHE A 386 17.28 5.28 -23.43
#